data_219c9e0f3318fc05c1cdec8527bd2010
#
_entry.id   219c9e0f3318fc05c1cdec8527bd2010
#
_cell.length_a   1.000
_cell.length_b   1.000
_cell.length_c   1.000
_cell.angle_alpha   90.00
_cell.angle_beta   90.00
_cell.angle_gamma   90.00
#
_symmetry.space_group_name_H-M   'P 1'
#
loop_
_entity.id
_entity.type
_entity.pdbx_description
1 polymer ?
#
loop_
_entity_poly.entity_id
_entity_poly.type
_entity_poly.pdbx_seq_one_letter_code
_entity_poly.pdbx_strand_id
1 'polypeptide(L)'
;MWNIGPGDSDKGYTSWFDISYQDHFTKYIKNLIEDKPKRRFIDIGSHLGYITIPLSKYYHTVESFEICYNNFKYLNKNISESGQNNINSYNIGLSNIQKDDVGIVFDSKNTGTTHIVGYGITEREDNPTHFSKLTTLDSFNFSDVDFIKIDVEGHELEVLEGCIETIIKCKPLIIFEMFYYRSKINDKKRKYIFDLLKNWMEYEFIDLRKNDFVFGPRSLL
;
A
#
# COMPACT_ATOMS: atom_id res chain seq x y z
N MET A 1 -11.78 13.90 13.13
CA MET A 1 -11.52 12.71 13.98
C MET A 1 -11.60 11.50 13.06
N TRP A 2 -10.67 10.55 13.15
CA TRP A 2 -10.68 9.37 12.30
C TRP A 2 -11.79 8.41 12.71
N ASN A 3 -12.50 7.85 11.73
CA ASN A 3 -13.42 6.74 11.98
C ASN A 3 -12.62 5.45 11.99
N ILE A 4 -12.56 4.81 13.12
CA ILE A 4 -11.89 3.53 13.36
C ILE A 4 -12.93 2.43 13.56
N GLY A 5 -12.59 1.19 13.20
CA GLY A 5 -13.49 0.04 13.35
C GLY A 5 -13.75 -0.35 14.79
N PRO A 6 -14.87 -1.04 15.08
CA PRO A 6 -15.10 -1.63 16.39
C PRO A 6 -14.02 -2.70 16.65
N GLY A 7 -13.22 -2.50 17.66
CA GLY A 7 -12.04 -3.32 17.98
C GLY A 7 -10.72 -2.58 17.82
N ASP A 8 -10.66 -1.58 16.98
CA ASP A 8 -9.57 -0.60 16.95
C ASP A 8 -9.72 0.40 18.10
N SER A 9 -10.14 -0.09 19.26
CA SER A 9 -10.34 0.75 20.44
C SER A 9 -8.99 1.28 20.91
N ASP A 10 -9.02 2.51 21.42
CA ASP A 10 -7.95 3.38 21.91
C ASP A 10 -6.72 2.73 22.61
N LYS A 11 -6.74 1.44 22.91
CA LYS A 11 -5.66 0.74 23.61
C LYS A 11 -4.82 -0.19 22.72
N GLY A 12 -5.32 -0.66 21.56
CA GLY A 12 -4.55 -1.47 20.60
C GLY A 12 -3.79 -0.61 19.60
N TYR A 13 -4.40 0.46 19.15
CA TYR A 13 -3.82 1.40 18.18
C TYR A 13 -2.81 2.37 18.79
N THR A 14 -2.94 2.71 20.08
CA THR A 14 -2.05 3.65 20.77
C THR A 14 -0.63 3.11 21.02
N SER A 15 -0.40 1.80 20.92
CA SER A 15 0.95 1.24 21.12
C SER A 15 1.74 0.94 19.86
N TRP A 16 1.08 0.78 18.69
CA TRP A 16 1.73 0.43 17.41
C TRP A 16 1.48 1.46 16.31
N PHE A 17 0.30 2.13 16.32
CA PHE A 17 -0.04 3.24 15.43
C PHE A 17 -0.17 4.52 16.24
N ASP A 18 0.94 4.99 16.75
CA ASP A 18 1.04 6.36 17.21
C ASP A 18 0.69 7.27 16.02
N ILE A 19 -0.35 8.10 16.18
CA ILE A 19 -0.70 9.15 15.19
C ILE A 19 0.56 9.95 14.84
N SER A 20 1.49 10.10 15.79
CA SER A 20 2.79 10.70 15.57
C SER A 20 3.65 9.94 14.53
N TYR A 21 3.54 8.62 14.43
CA TYR A 21 4.27 7.84 13.40
C TYR A 21 3.72 8.13 12.01
N GLN A 22 2.42 8.08 11.83
CA GLN A 22 1.76 8.38 10.55
C GLN A 22 2.02 9.83 10.13
N ASP A 23 2.02 10.76 11.06
CA ASP A 23 2.37 12.16 10.82
C ASP A 23 3.85 12.31 10.41
N HIS A 24 4.78 11.61 11.05
CA HIS A 24 6.20 11.61 10.67
C HIS A 24 6.42 10.97 9.29
N PHE A 25 5.79 9.85 9.01
CA PHE A 25 5.90 9.18 7.72
C PHE A 25 5.28 10.01 6.60
N THR A 26 4.09 10.57 6.83
CA THR A 26 3.45 11.51 5.90
C THR A 26 4.32 12.74 5.65
N LYS A 27 4.93 13.31 6.70
CA LYS A 27 5.85 14.44 6.58
C LYS A 27 7.10 14.08 5.78
N TYR A 28 7.64 12.90 5.99
CA TYR A 28 8.76 12.40 5.19
C TYR A 28 8.40 12.30 3.72
N ILE A 29 7.25 11.66 3.39
CA ILE A 29 6.77 11.56 2.01
C ILE A 29 6.58 12.95 1.40
N LYS A 30 5.99 13.89 2.12
CA LYS A 30 5.83 15.28 1.64
C LYS A 30 7.16 15.91 1.22
N ASN A 31 8.18 15.78 2.04
CA ASN A 31 9.51 16.30 1.71
C ASN A 31 10.09 15.60 0.48
N LEU A 32 9.93 14.27 0.40
CA LEU A 32 10.40 13.48 -0.73
C LEU A 32 9.77 13.90 -2.05
N ILE A 33 8.48 14.26 -2.04
CA ILE A 33 7.72 14.62 -3.25
C ILE A 33 7.67 16.14 -3.50
N GLU A 34 8.30 16.98 -2.69
CA GLU A 34 8.13 18.44 -2.72
C GLU A 34 8.29 19.01 -4.13
N ASP A 35 9.39 18.69 -4.80
CA ASP A 35 9.74 19.15 -6.14
C ASP A 35 9.38 18.14 -7.26
N LYS A 36 8.56 17.14 -6.97
CA LYS A 36 8.21 16.09 -7.94
C LYS A 36 6.86 16.37 -8.61
N PRO A 37 6.61 15.79 -9.79
CA PRO A 37 5.27 15.79 -10.39
C PRO A 37 4.21 15.20 -9.44
N LYS A 38 3.00 15.73 -9.48
CA LYS A 38 1.90 15.37 -8.56
C LYS A 38 0.58 15.15 -9.32
N ARG A 39 0.65 14.39 -10.43
CA ARG A 39 -0.54 14.10 -11.24
C ARG A 39 -1.39 13.02 -10.57
N ARG A 40 -0.84 11.81 -10.40
CA ARG A 40 -1.55 10.69 -9.81
C ARG A 40 -0.72 9.98 -8.74
N PHE A 41 -1.34 9.74 -7.59
CA PHE A 41 -0.84 8.90 -6.52
C PHE A 41 -1.68 7.63 -6.44
N ILE A 42 -1.02 6.46 -6.34
CA ILE A 42 -1.64 5.15 -6.14
C ILE A 42 -1.31 4.67 -4.73
N ASP A 43 -2.32 4.46 -3.90
CA ASP A 43 -2.20 3.92 -2.54
C ASP A 43 -2.74 2.49 -2.50
N ILE A 44 -1.86 1.51 -2.40
CA ILE A 44 -2.17 0.08 -2.40
C ILE A 44 -2.04 -0.45 -0.97
N GLY A 45 -3.16 -0.97 -0.43
CA GLY A 45 -3.31 -1.25 0.99
C GLY A 45 -3.59 0.04 1.77
N SER A 46 -4.65 0.75 1.38
CA SER A 46 -4.97 2.08 1.91
C SER A 46 -5.52 2.05 3.34
N HIS A 47 -5.95 0.87 3.81
CA HIS A 47 -6.51 0.67 5.14
C HIS A 47 -7.64 1.67 5.44
N LEU A 48 -7.48 2.55 6.42
CA LEU A 48 -8.46 3.57 6.80
C LEU A 48 -8.20 4.94 6.15
N GLY A 49 -7.17 5.04 5.27
CA GLY A 49 -6.86 6.26 4.52
C GLY A 49 -5.85 7.19 5.19
N TYR A 50 -5.09 6.72 6.17
CA TYR A 50 -4.11 7.53 6.91
C TYR A 50 -3.02 8.17 6.06
N ILE A 51 -2.67 7.55 4.93
CA ILE A 51 -1.73 8.10 3.93
C ILE A 51 -2.50 8.72 2.76
N THR A 52 -3.53 8.04 2.27
CA THR A 52 -4.39 8.48 1.17
C THR A 52 -4.86 9.92 1.36
N ILE A 53 -5.54 10.21 2.49
CA ILE A 53 -6.22 11.49 2.71
C ILE A 53 -5.24 12.66 2.92
N PRO A 54 -4.20 12.57 3.75
CA PRO A 54 -3.23 13.65 3.86
C PRO A 54 -2.50 13.95 2.55
N LEU A 55 -2.15 12.93 1.76
CA LEU A 55 -1.43 13.11 0.50
C LEU A 55 -2.33 13.57 -0.65
N SER A 56 -3.64 13.31 -0.61
CA SER A 56 -4.57 13.77 -1.65
C SER A 56 -4.55 15.29 -1.86
N LYS A 57 -4.17 16.04 -0.83
CA LYS A 57 -4.02 17.51 -0.90
C LYS A 57 -2.92 17.97 -1.85
N TYR A 58 -2.02 17.07 -2.24
CA TYR A 58 -0.86 17.38 -3.08
C TYR A 58 -0.99 16.83 -4.50
N TYR A 59 -1.86 15.87 -4.73
CA TYR A 59 -2.03 15.21 -6.03
C TYR A 59 -3.33 15.63 -6.72
N HIS A 60 -3.30 15.65 -8.06
CA HIS A 60 -4.51 15.91 -8.84
C HIS A 60 -5.53 14.80 -8.67
N THR A 61 -5.06 13.54 -8.64
CA THR A 61 -5.90 12.36 -8.48
C THR A 61 -5.22 11.36 -7.56
N VAL A 62 -5.98 10.70 -6.72
CA VAL A 62 -5.53 9.58 -5.88
C VAL A 62 -6.40 8.37 -6.15
N GLU A 63 -5.75 7.23 -6.40
CA GLU A 63 -6.41 5.93 -6.53
C GLU A 63 -6.06 5.09 -5.30
N SER A 64 -7.05 4.68 -4.55
CA SER A 64 -6.93 4.07 -3.24
C SER A 64 -7.52 2.67 -3.25
N PHE A 65 -6.70 1.64 -3.01
CA PHE A 65 -7.08 0.23 -3.09
C PHE A 65 -7.04 -0.41 -1.70
N GLU A 66 -8.17 -0.96 -1.27
CA GLU A 66 -8.30 -1.67 -0.01
C GLU A 66 -9.11 -2.96 -0.23
N ILE A 67 -8.46 -4.10 0.04
CA ILE A 67 -9.04 -5.42 -0.24
C ILE A 67 -10.12 -5.79 0.79
N CYS A 68 -9.95 -5.42 2.05
CA CYS A 68 -10.86 -5.77 3.13
C CYS A 68 -12.08 -4.85 3.14
N TYR A 69 -13.27 -5.41 2.94
CA TYR A 69 -14.51 -4.63 2.96
C TYR A 69 -14.76 -3.87 4.27
N ASN A 70 -14.33 -4.43 5.40
CA ASN A 70 -14.49 -3.77 6.68
C ASN A 70 -13.64 -2.50 6.77
N ASN A 71 -12.36 -2.55 6.37
CA ASN A 71 -11.49 -1.38 6.30
C ASN A 71 -12.00 -0.39 5.25
N PHE A 72 -12.40 -0.87 4.07
CA PHE A 72 -12.92 -0.05 2.99
C PHE A 72 -14.14 0.79 3.37
N LYS A 73 -15.04 0.27 4.18
CA LYS A 73 -16.18 1.08 4.70
C LYS A 73 -15.71 2.29 5.50
N TYR A 74 -14.72 2.11 6.37
CA TYR A 74 -14.15 3.21 7.16
C TYR A 74 -13.31 4.15 6.33
N LEU A 75 -12.54 3.63 5.37
CA LEU A 75 -11.83 4.43 4.37
C LEU A 75 -12.79 5.39 3.66
N ASN A 76 -13.90 4.89 3.11
CA ASN A 76 -14.89 5.73 2.42
C ASN A 76 -15.52 6.78 3.36
N LYS A 77 -15.81 6.40 4.58
CA LYS A 77 -16.33 7.35 5.56
C LYS A 77 -15.31 8.46 5.86
N ASN A 78 -14.05 8.10 6.07
CA ASN A 78 -12.97 9.07 6.31
C ASN A 78 -12.74 9.97 5.09
N ILE A 79 -12.77 9.41 3.87
CA ILE A 79 -12.69 10.20 2.62
C ILE A 79 -13.85 11.22 2.57
N SER A 80 -15.09 10.77 2.77
CA SER A 80 -16.27 11.63 2.74
C SER A 80 -16.18 12.77 3.75
N GLU A 81 -15.73 12.48 4.99
CA GLU A 81 -15.58 13.49 6.05
C GLU A 81 -14.37 14.41 5.86
N SER A 82 -13.40 14.02 5.04
CA SER A 82 -12.21 14.83 4.77
C SER A 82 -12.47 16.04 3.88
N GLY A 83 -13.57 16.03 3.12
CA GLY A 83 -13.91 17.03 2.11
C GLY A 83 -13.04 16.96 0.84
N GLN A 84 -12.20 15.93 0.68
CA GLN A 84 -11.42 15.72 -0.54
C GLN A 84 -12.31 15.08 -1.63
N ASN A 85 -12.23 15.59 -2.84
CA ASN A 85 -13.05 15.16 -3.98
C ASN A 85 -12.24 14.52 -5.12
N ASN A 86 -10.94 14.34 -4.90
CA ASN A 86 -9.98 13.81 -5.88
C ASN A 86 -9.49 12.40 -5.55
N ILE A 87 -10.19 11.68 -4.66
CA ILE A 87 -9.85 10.32 -4.25
C ILE A 87 -10.89 9.35 -4.82
N ASN A 88 -10.43 8.42 -5.66
CA ASN A 88 -11.19 7.26 -6.10
C ASN A 88 -10.80 6.07 -5.21
N SER A 89 -11.78 5.40 -4.63
CA SER A 89 -11.53 4.25 -3.74
C SER A 89 -12.14 2.97 -4.31
N TYR A 90 -11.38 1.86 -4.20
CA TYR A 90 -11.72 0.57 -4.77
C TYR A 90 -11.63 -0.53 -3.70
N ASN A 91 -12.73 -1.29 -3.52
CA ASN A 91 -12.72 -2.48 -2.67
C ASN A 91 -12.25 -3.70 -3.48
N ILE A 92 -10.98 -3.73 -3.79
CA ILE A 92 -10.32 -4.80 -4.53
C ILE A 92 -8.84 -4.83 -4.12
N GLY A 93 -8.24 -6.01 -4.10
CA GLY A 93 -6.80 -6.15 -3.95
C GLY A 93 -6.08 -6.09 -5.29
N LEU A 94 -4.83 -5.60 -5.26
CA LEU A 94 -3.95 -5.66 -6.42
C LEU A 94 -3.00 -6.85 -6.31
N SER A 95 -2.68 -7.46 -7.45
CA SER A 95 -1.85 -8.66 -7.59
C SER A 95 -1.32 -8.78 -9.01
N ASN A 96 -0.59 -9.85 -9.32
CA ASN A 96 -0.17 -10.22 -10.68
C ASN A 96 -1.24 -11.01 -11.48
N ILE A 97 -2.38 -11.31 -10.85
CA ILE A 97 -3.47 -12.08 -11.46
C ILE A 97 -4.83 -11.43 -11.20
N GLN A 98 -5.80 -11.79 -12.04
CA GLN A 98 -7.21 -11.53 -11.78
C GLN A 98 -7.85 -12.77 -11.14
N LYS A 99 -8.55 -12.59 -10.01
CA LYS A 99 -9.22 -13.66 -9.30
C LYS A 99 -10.43 -13.12 -8.53
N ASP A 100 -11.58 -13.76 -8.68
CA ASP A 100 -12.85 -13.32 -8.10
C ASP A 100 -13.11 -13.81 -6.68
N ASP A 101 -12.37 -14.80 -6.21
CA ASP A 101 -12.61 -15.45 -4.91
C ASP A 101 -11.27 -15.70 -4.21
N VAL A 102 -10.87 -14.75 -3.35
CA VAL A 102 -9.62 -14.80 -2.60
C VAL A 102 -9.92 -14.65 -1.12
N GLY A 103 -9.46 -15.63 -0.34
CA GLY A 103 -9.60 -15.60 1.12
C GLY A 103 -8.73 -14.50 1.75
N ILE A 104 -9.33 -13.77 2.69
CA ILE A 104 -8.69 -12.73 3.48
C ILE A 104 -8.78 -13.09 4.95
N VAL A 105 -7.71 -12.86 5.68
CA VAL A 105 -7.67 -12.92 7.14
C VAL A 105 -7.81 -11.50 7.67
N PHE A 106 -8.88 -11.27 8.41
CA PHE A 106 -9.16 -9.99 9.07
C PHE A 106 -9.14 -10.16 10.58
N ASP A 107 -8.28 -9.44 11.26
CA ASP A 107 -8.26 -9.36 12.72
C ASP A 107 -8.94 -8.07 13.20
N SER A 108 -10.10 -8.19 13.84
CA SER A 108 -10.83 -7.04 14.36
C SER A 108 -10.13 -6.32 15.52
N LYS A 109 -9.09 -6.92 16.12
CA LYS A 109 -8.29 -6.30 17.18
C LYS A 109 -7.09 -5.52 16.64
N ASN A 110 -6.67 -5.84 15.41
CA ASN A 110 -5.61 -5.14 14.68
C ASN A 110 -5.90 -5.19 13.18
N THR A 111 -6.73 -4.27 12.71
CA THR A 111 -7.18 -4.26 11.32
C THR A 111 -6.08 -3.96 10.32
N GLY A 112 -4.94 -3.40 10.78
CA GLY A 112 -3.75 -3.15 9.97
C GLY A 112 -3.03 -4.41 9.53
N THR A 113 -3.20 -5.55 10.21
CA THR A 113 -2.58 -6.83 9.83
C THR A 113 -3.43 -7.69 8.90
N THR A 114 -4.40 -7.08 8.24
CA THR A 114 -5.26 -7.76 7.25
C THR A 114 -4.44 -8.22 6.05
N HIS A 115 -4.51 -9.49 5.71
CA HIS A 115 -3.71 -10.08 4.64
C HIS A 115 -4.47 -11.15 3.84
N ILE A 116 -3.93 -11.52 2.69
CA ILE A 116 -4.45 -12.62 1.88
C ILE A 116 -4.00 -13.95 2.49
N VAL A 117 -4.89 -14.95 2.53
CA VAL A 117 -4.56 -16.31 3.00
C VAL A 117 -3.32 -16.84 2.28
N GLY A 118 -2.35 -17.31 3.05
CA GLY A 118 -1.07 -17.83 2.56
C GLY A 118 0.03 -16.77 2.34
N TYR A 119 -0.25 -15.48 2.61
CA TYR A 119 0.70 -14.37 2.43
C TYR A 119 0.99 -13.58 3.71
N GLY A 120 0.35 -13.88 4.81
CA GLY A 120 0.52 -13.11 6.05
C GLY A 120 1.89 -13.31 6.72
N ILE A 121 2.08 -12.54 7.77
CA ILE A 121 3.28 -12.47 8.62
C ILE A 121 3.57 -13.80 9.35
N THR A 122 2.58 -14.65 9.49
CA THR A 122 2.66 -15.92 10.21
C THR A 122 2.58 -17.10 9.25
N GLU A 123 3.43 -18.12 9.44
CA GLU A 123 3.34 -19.42 8.76
C GLU A 123 2.10 -20.24 9.19
N ARG A 124 1.05 -19.57 9.73
CA ARG A 124 -0.18 -20.22 10.15
C ARG A 124 -1.03 -20.51 8.93
N GLU A 125 -1.62 -21.70 8.91
CA GLU A 125 -2.77 -22.01 8.04
C GLU A 125 -3.96 -21.19 8.55
N ASP A 126 -4.04 -19.93 8.13
CA ASP A 126 -5.13 -19.06 8.52
C ASP A 126 -6.35 -19.39 7.68
N ASN A 127 -7.48 -19.67 8.34
CA ASN A 127 -8.75 -19.79 7.66
C ASN A 127 -9.25 -18.41 7.21
N PRO A 128 -9.78 -18.29 6.00
CA PRO A 128 -10.33 -17.02 5.55
C PRO A 128 -11.48 -16.56 6.44
N THR A 129 -11.47 -15.30 6.84
CA THR A 129 -12.59 -14.66 7.54
C THR A 129 -13.56 -14.01 6.57
N HIS A 130 -13.06 -13.60 5.41
CA HIS A 130 -13.79 -12.93 4.34
C HIS A 130 -13.24 -13.37 2.98
N PHE A 131 -13.97 -13.02 1.91
CA PHE A 131 -13.54 -13.23 0.53
C PHE A 131 -13.59 -11.89 -0.22
N SER A 132 -12.68 -11.73 -1.18
CA SER A 132 -12.57 -10.54 -2.02
C SER A 132 -12.05 -10.87 -3.41
N LYS A 133 -11.76 -9.85 -4.20
CA LYS A 133 -11.27 -9.95 -5.57
C LYS A 133 -9.86 -9.42 -5.70
N LEU A 134 -9.12 -9.95 -6.68
CA LEU A 134 -7.84 -9.43 -7.11
C LEU A 134 -7.90 -9.00 -8.58
N THR A 135 -7.10 -7.98 -8.89
CA THR A 135 -6.81 -7.53 -10.25
C THR A 135 -5.38 -7.01 -10.34
N THR A 136 -4.93 -6.63 -11.54
CA THR A 136 -3.62 -5.99 -11.72
C THR A 136 -3.77 -4.47 -11.79
N LEU A 137 -2.77 -3.71 -11.33
CA LEU A 137 -2.75 -2.27 -11.55
C LEU A 137 -2.71 -1.94 -13.04
N ASP A 138 -1.98 -2.75 -13.81
CA ASP A 138 -1.83 -2.56 -15.26
C ASP A 138 -3.16 -2.62 -16.01
N SER A 139 -4.17 -3.34 -15.49
CA SER A 139 -5.52 -3.40 -16.08
C SER A 139 -6.27 -2.08 -16.05
N PHE A 140 -5.90 -1.13 -15.19
CA PHE A 140 -6.44 0.24 -15.15
C PHE A 140 -5.85 1.16 -16.23
N ASN A 141 -4.74 0.76 -16.83
CA ASN A 141 -4.08 1.46 -17.93
C ASN A 141 -3.74 2.95 -17.64
N PHE A 142 -3.38 3.26 -16.42
CA PHE A 142 -2.93 4.60 -16.04
C PHE A 142 -1.67 5.02 -16.80
N SER A 143 -1.52 6.32 -17.08
CA SER A 143 -0.40 6.86 -17.87
C SER A 143 0.28 8.07 -17.23
N ASP A 144 -0.17 8.46 -16.04
CA ASP A 144 0.23 9.68 -15.36
C ASP A 144 0.55 9.43 -13.87
N VAL A 145 1.03 8.24 -13.54
CA VAL A 145 1.37 7.84 -12.17
C VAL A 145 2.74 8.42 -11.80
N ASP A 146 2.79 9.22 -10.74
CA ASP A 146 4.02 9.82 -10.24
C ASP A 146 4.49 9.19 -8.91
N PHE A 147 3.57 8.58 -8.17
CA PHE A 147 3.88 7.97 -6.89
C PHE A 147 3.00 6.73 -6.63
N ILE A 148 3.62 5.68 -6.10
CA ILE A 148 2.96 4.45 -5.66
C ILE A 148 3.40 4.15 -4.24
N LYS A 149 2.46 3.92 -3.31
CA LYS A 149 2.71 3.29 -2.01
C LYS A 149 2.15 1.87 -2.04
N ILE A 150 2.94 0.91 -1.55
CA ILE A 150 2.54 -0.50 -1.43
C ILE A 150 2.78 -0.93 0.02
N ASP A 151 1.71 -1.39 0.66
CA ASP A 151 1.73 -1.89 2.02
C ASP A 151 0.55 -2.87 2.15
N VAL A 152 0.83 -4.14 1.91
CA VAL A 152 -0.19 -5.20 1.69
C VAL A 152 0.08 -6.47 2.50
N GLU A 153 0.87 -6.31 3.57
CA GLU A 153 1.07 -7.33 4.59
C GLU A 153 1.55 -8.69 4.01
N GLY A 154 2.58 -8.62 3.13
CA GLY A 154 3.27 -9.79 2.59
C GLY A 154 2.97 -10.16 1.15
N HIS A 155 2.12 -9.39 0.44
CA HIS A 155 1.76 -9.61 -0.97
C HIS A 155 2.44 -8.63 -1.94
N GLU A 156 3.51 -7.96 -1.50
CA GLU A 156 4.17 -6.86 -2.21
C GLU A 156 4.76 -7.29 -3.56
N LEU A 157 5.33 -8.50 -3.64
CA LEU A 157 5.90 -9.02 -4.88
C LEU A 157 4.86 -9.18 -5.96
N GLU A 158 3.76 -9.82 -5.63
CA GLU A 158 2.65 -10.08 -6.56
C GLU A 158 2.01 -8.76 -7.01
N VAL A 159 1.93 -7.77 -6.12
CA VAL A 159 1.49 -6.41 -6.49
C VAL A 159 2.45 -5.79 -7.48
N LEU A 160 3.77 -5.80 -7.22
CA LEU A 160 4.77 -5.24 -8.13
C LEU A 160 4.75 -5.90 -9.50
N GLU A 161 4.61 -7.24 -9.56
CA GLU A 161 4.48 -7.97 -10.82
C GLU A 161 3.24 -7.54 -11.62
N GLY A 162 2.14 -7.18 -10.93
CA GLY A 162 0.92 -6.65 -11.57
C GLY A 162 0.96 -5.15 -11.89
N CYS A 163 2.09 -4.49 -11.62
CA CYS A 163 2.31 -3.05 -11.87
C CYS A 163 3.39 -2.80 -12.93
N ILE A 164 3.99 -3.83 -13.54
CA ILE A 164 5.20 -3.72 -14.37
C ILE A 164 5.02 -2.75 -15.53
N GLU A 165 3.93 -2.85 -16.29
CA GLU A 165 3.67 -1.97 -17.43
C GLU A 165 3.49 -0.52 -16.99
N THR A 166 2.75 -0.31 -15.88
CA THR A 166 2.55 1.01 -15.29
C THR A 166 3.88 1.61 -14.83
N ILE A 167 4.73 0.83 -14.15
CA ILE A 167 6.04 1.29 -13.67
C ILE A 167 6.96 1.65 -14.86
N ILE A 168 7.03 0.81 -15.88
CA ILE A 168 7.86 1.07 -17.08
C ILE A 168 7.38 2.34 -17.79
N LYS A 169 6.07 2.51 -17.95
CA LYS A 169 5.45 3.61 -18.66
C LYS A 169 5.58 4.94 -17.93
N CYS A 170 5.33 4.94 -16.61
CA CYS A 170 5.21 6.17 -15.83
C CYS A 170 6.48 6.53 -15.06
N LYS A 171 7.32 5.56 -14.73
CA LYS A 171 8.53 5.69 -13.90
C LYS A 171 8.28 6.42 -12.56
N PRO A 172 7.27 5.98 -11.77
CA PRO A 172 6.92 6.63 -10.54
C PRO A 172 7.98 6.45 -9.46
N LEU A 173 7.95 7.29 -8.42
CA LEU A 173 8.49 6.91 -7.12
C LEU A 173 7.64 5.80 -6.52
N ILE A 174 8.28 4.83 -5.88
CA ILE A 174 7.61 3.71 -5.22
C ILE A 174 8.09 3.63 -3.78
N ILE A 175 7.17 3.69 -2.84
CA ILE A 175 7.43 3.33 -1.44
C ILE A 175 6.74 2.02 -1.16
N PHE A 176 7.46 1.09 -0.55
CA PHE A 176 6.81 -0.08 0.03
C PHE A 176 7.38 -0.47 1.37
N GLU A 177 6.48 -0.94 2.22
CA GLU A 177 6.81 -1.56 3.49
C GLU A 177 7.01 -3.05 3.25
N MET A 178 8.22 -3.53 3.57
CA MET A 178 8.53 -4.95 3.53
C MET A 178 8.80 -5.44 4.95
N PHE A 179 7.85 -6.18 5.50
CA PHE A 179 8.03 -6.72 6.84
C PHE A 179 9.25 -7.66 6.94
N TYR A 180 10.14 -7.31 7.85
CA TYR A 180 11.32 -8.09 8.21
C TYR A 180 10.90 -9.27 9.09
N TYR A 181 10.29 -10.30 8.47
CA TYR A 181 10.12 -11.54 9.20
C TYR A 181 11.28 -12.48 8.93
N ARG A 182 11.73 -13.10 10.00
CA ARG A 182 12.87 -14.02 10.12
C ARG A 182 12.80 -15.29 9.26
N SER A 183 11.96 -15.35 8.24
CA SER A 183 11.87 -16.51 7.35
C SER A 183 12.77 -16.32 6.13
N LYS A 184 13.47 -17.38 5.75
CA LYS A 184 14.30 -17.44 4.52
C LYS A 184 13.50 -17.17 3.23
N ILE A 185 12.16 -17.26 3.29
CA ILE A 185 11.26 -16.98 2.17
C ILE A 185 11.20 -15.49 1.90
N ASN A 186 11.08 -14.67 2.95
CA ASN A 186 11.02 -13.21 2.81
C ASN A 186 12.33 -12.63 2.29
N ASP A 187 13.49 -13.19 2.68
CA ASP A 187 14.79 -12.79 2.12
C ASP A 187 14.89 -13.04 0.61
N LYS A 188 14.32 -14.14 0.12
CA LYS A 188 14.30 -14.45 -1.33
C LYS A 188 13.37 -13.50 -2.09
N LYS A 189 12.15 -13.25 -1.57
CA LYS A 189 11.20 -12.31 -2.17
C LYS A 189 11.78 -10.90 -2.21
N ARG A 190 12.35 -10.44 -1.11
CA ARG A 190 13.02 -9.15 -1.01
C ARG A 190 14.14 -9.03 -2.04
N LYS A 191 15.05 -10.00 -2.10
CA LYS A 191 16.12 -9.99 -3.10
C LYS A 191 15.56 -9.91 -4.52
N TYR A 192 14.51 -10.68 -4.83
CA TYR A 192 13.89 -10.66 -6.16
C TYR A 192 13.29 -9.29 -6.47
N ILE A 193 12.58 -8.65 -5.53
CA ILE A 193 12.05 -7.29 -5.70
C ILE A 193 13.16 -6.29 -5.98
N PHE A 194 14.26 -6.32 -5.20
CA PHE A 194 15.40 -5.45 -5.40
C PHE A 194 16.05 -5.67 -6.77
N ASP A 195 16.24 -6.93 -7.15
CA ASP A 195 16.81 -7.29 -8.46
C ASP A 195 15.91 -6.83 -9.61
N LEU A 196 14.59 -6.98 -9.46
CA LEU A 196 13.60 -6.52 -10.46
C LEU A 196 13.69 -5.00 -10.65
N LEU A 197 13.56 -4.23 -9.59
CA LEU A 197 13.55 -2.78 -9.67
C LEU A 197 14.92 -2.22 -10.10
N LYS A 198 16.00 -2.69 -9.49
CA LYS A 198 17.33 -2.17 -9.75
C LYS A 198 17.91 -2.58 -11.10
N ASN A 199 17.84 -3.88 -11.42
CA ASN A 199 18.53 -4.42 -12.60
C ASN A 199 17.68 -4.37 -13.87
N TRP A 200 16.35 -4.45 -13.73
CA TRP A 200 15.44 -4.46 -14.89
C TRP A 200 14.85 -3.09 -15.19
N MET A 201 14.63 -2.27 -14.15
CA MET A 201 13.98 -0.97 -14.30
C MET A 201 14.92 0.21 -14.07
N GLU A 202 16.19 -0.05 -13.78
CA GLU A 202 17.22 0.97 -13.51
C GLU A 202 16.83 1.91 -12.35
N TYR A 203 16.11 1.40 -11.37
CA TYR A 203 15.75 2.14 -10.18
C TYR A 203 16.90 2.12 -9.16
N GLU A 204 17.12 3.24 -8.52
CA GLU A 204 17.91 3.33 -7.30
C GLU A 204 16.99 3.25 -6.09
N PHE A 205 17.53 3.02 -4.90
CA PHE A 205 16.72 2.92 -3.69
C PHE A 205 17.36 3.63 -2.51
N ILE A 206 16.51 4.08 -1.60
CA ILE A 206 16.87 4.61 -0.28
C ILE A 206 16.22 3.71 0.76
N ASP A 207 17.03 3.18 1.70
CA ASP A 207 16.54 2.49 2.89
C ASP A 207 16.13 3.55 3.92
N LEU A 208 14.85 3.66 4.22
CA LEU A 208 14.34 4.66 5.14
C LEU A 208 14.42 4.21 6.59
N ARG A 209 14.08 2.95 6.81
CA ARG A 209 14.04 2.26 8.11
C ARG A 209 14.10 0.77 7.85
N LYS A 210 14.07 -0.04 8.93
CA LYS A 210 14.20 -1.51 8.87
C LYS A 210 13.32 -2.21 7.82
N ASN A 211 12.18 -1.63 7.42
CA ASN A 211 11.21 -2.26 6.53
C ASN A 211 10.71 -1.36 5.40
N ASP A 212 10.99 -0.05 5.44
CA ASP A 212 10.50 0.92 4.46
C ASP A 212 11.56 1.25 3.43
N PHE A 213 11.24 1.10 2.16
CA PHE A 213 12.14 1.37 1.04
C PHE A 213 11.50 2.32 0.05
N VAL A 214 12.29 3.28 -0.42
CA VAL A 214 11.93 4.14 -1.56
C VAL A 214 12.72 3.69 -2.77
N PHE A 215 12.03 3.47 -3.86
CA PHE A 215 12.62 3.19 -5.16
C PHE A 215 12.18 4.25 -6.16
N GLY A 216 13.08 4.63 -7.04
CA GLY A 216 12.77 5.56 -8.11
C GLY A 216 13.87 5.67 -9.16
N PRO A 217 13.57 6.27 -10.31
CA PRO A 217 14.61 6.68 -11.25
C PRO A 217 15.61 7.60 -10.55
N ARG A 218 16.88 7.48 -10.88
CA ARG A 218 17.96 8.30 -10.28
C ARG A 218 17.68 9.81 -10.30
N SER A 219 16.97 10.27 -11.32
CA SER A 219 16.57 11.68 -11.47
C SER A 219 15.52 12.13 -10.45
N LEU A 220 14.87 11.20 -9.76
CA LEU A 220 13.84 11.47 -8.76
C LEU A 220 14.28 11.18 -7.31
N LEU A 221 15.40 10.54 -7.10
CA LEU A 221 15.99 10.29 -5.78
C LEU A 221 17.10 11.31 -5.51
#